data_264de24e5d92765ac9dc78aa93a54d28
#
_entry.id   264de24e5d92765ac9dc78aa93a54d28
#
_cell.length_a   1.000
_cell.length_b   1.000
_cell.length_c   1.000
_cell.angle_alpha   90.00
_cell.angle_beta   90.00
_cell.angle_gamma   90.00
#
_symmetry.space_group_name_H-M   'P 1'
#
loop_
_entity.id
_entity.type
_entity.pdbx_description
1 polymer ?
#
loop_
_entity_poly.entity_id
_entity_poly.type
_entity_poly.pdbx_seq_one_letter_code
_entity_poly.pdbx_strand_id
1 'polypeptide(L)'
;MGASEENKMVVTRFAPSPTGYLHIGGARTALYNWLYAKRMGGKFLLRIEDTDRARSTEPAIEAILDGLRWLDLDWDGEEVYQFSRAARHADVAHELIARGHAYRCFLTQAELA
;
A
#
# COMPACT_ATOMS: atom_id res chain seq x y z
N MET A 1 32.27 -22.86 1.79
CA MET A 1 32.25 -21.51 2.36
C MET A 1 30.96 -20.83 1.90
N GLY A 2 29.93 -20.94 2.68
CA GLY A 2 28.65 -20.32 2.38
C GLY A 2 28.76 -18.81 2.54
N ALA A 3 28.42 -18.03 1.48
CA ALA A 3 28.00 -16.67 1.70
C ALA A 3 26.91 -16.73 2.77
N SER A 4 27.05 -15.95 3.86
CA SER A 4 25.99 -15.77 4.83
C SER A 4 24.78 -15.27 4.02
N GLU A 5 23.74 -16.11 3.88
CA GLU A 5 22.46 -15.63 3.48
C GLU A 5 22.10 -14.58 4.53
N GLU A 6 22.24 -13.31 4.17
CA GLU A 6 21.69 -12.23 4.97
C GLU A 6 20.21 -12.59 5.14
N ASN A 7 19.86 -12.89 6.36
CA ASN A 7 18.49 -13.24 6.72
C ASN A 7 17.65 -11.97 6.51
N LYS A 8 17.23 -11.76 5.25
CA LYS A 8 16.46 -10.58 4.87
C LYS A 8 15.14 -10.63 5.62
N MET A 9 14.91 -9.61 6.45
CA MET A 9 13.64 -9.47 7.15
C MET A 9 12.49 -9.45 6.16
N VAL A 10 11.49 -10.30 6.39
CA VAL A 10 10.25 -10.28 5.61
C VAL A 10 9.45 -9.03 5.96
N VAL A 11 9.06 -8.29 4.94
CA VAL A 11 8.18 -7.13 5.08
C VAL A 11 7.00 -7.33 4.14
N THR A 12 5.82 -7.39 4.70
CA THR A 12 4.56 -7.45 3.96
C THR A 12 3.78 -6.16 4.12
N ARG A 13 2.78 -5.97 3.29
CA ARG A 13 2.00 -4.74 3.26
C ARG A 13 0.56 -5.02 2.86
N PHE A 14 -0.37 -4.32 3.52
CA PHE A 14 -1.73 -4.14 3.06
C PHE A 14 -1.93 -2.71 2.56
N ALA A 15 -2.54 -2.53 1.39
CA ALA A 15 -2.65 -1.22 0.75
C ALA A 15 -4.08 -0.99 0.23
N PRO A 16 -5.05 -0.75 1.12
CA PRO A 16 -6.44 -0.53 0.74
C PRO A 16 -6.67 0.87 0.17
N SER A 17 -7.61 0.97 -0.78
CA SER A 17 -8.16 2.25 -1.22
C SER A 17 -9.37 2.58 -0.34
N PRO A 18 -9.42 3.76 0.31
CA PRO A 18 -10.48 4.12 1.25
C PRO A 18 -11.72 4.67 0.51
N THR A 19 -12.26 3.89 -0.42
CA THR A 19 -13.44 4.24 -1.23
C THR A 19 -14.71 3.55 -0.75
N GLY A 20 -14.64 2.89 0.41
CA GLY A 20 -15.73 2.16 1.04
C GLY A 20 -15.27 1.44 2.30
N TYR A 21 -16.11 0.59 2.84
CA TYR A 21 -15.78 -0.21 4.01
C TYR A 21 -14.82 -1.35 3.66
N LEU A 22 -14.06 -1.79 4.67
CA LEU A 22 -13.29 -3.03 4.55
C LEU A 22 -14.25 -4.22 4.37
N HIS A 23 -14.17 -4.88 3.21
CA HIS A 23 -14.95 -6.09 2.94
C HIS A 23 -14.14 -7.36 3.18
N ILE A 24 -14.81 -8.51 3.13
CA ILE A 24 -14.18 -9.80 3.46
C ILE A 24 -12.96 -10.12 2.58
N GLY A 25 -12.94 -9.73 1.32
CA GLY A 25 -11.81 -9.91 0.43
C GLY A 25 -10.58 -9.11 0.85
N GLY A 26 -10.78 -7.86 1.24
CA GLY A 26 -9.73 -7.01 1.80
C GLY A 26 -9.22 -7.54 3.15
N ALA A 27 -10.13 -7.92 4.03
CA ALA A 27 -9.79 -8.53 5.32
C ALA A 27 -8.95 -9.81 5.15
N ARG A 28 -9.31 -10.66 4.20
CA ARG A 28 -8.55 -11.86 3.85
C ARG A 28 -7.14 -11.53 3.38
N THR A 29 -6.99 -10.58 2.49
CA THR A 29 -5.67 -10.14 2.00
C THR A 29 -4.82 -9.59 3.12
N ALA A 30 -5.38 -8.75 3.98
CA ALA A 30 -4.69 -8.23 5.16
C ALA A 30 -4.26 -9.37 6.10
N LEU A 31 -5.15 -10.32 6.37
CA LEU A 31 -4.88 -11.46 7.24
C LEU A 31 -3.70 -12.31 6.72
N TYR A 32 -3.66 -12.66 5.45
CA TYR A 32 -2.56 -13.45 4.89
C TYR A 32 -1.22 -12.73 5.00
N ASN A 33 -1.18 -11.44 4.69
CA ASN A 33 0.03 -10.64 4.81
C ASN A 33 0.50 -10.54 6.27
N TRP A 34 -0.44 -10.34 7.19
CA TRP A 34 -0.17 -10.28 8.63
C TRP A 34 0.37 -11.61 9.16
N LEU A 35 -0.29 -12.73 8.83
CA LEU A 35 0.11 -14.08 9.25
C LEU A 35 1.52 -14.41 8.75
N TYR A 36 1.82 -14.13 7.49
CA TYR A 36 3.14 -14.40 6.93
C TYR A 36 4.23 -13.57 7.61
N ALA A 37 3.99 -12.28 7.80
CA ALA A 37 4.91 -11.42 8.53
C ALA A 37 5.17 -11.91 9.95
N LYS A 38 4.12 -12.26 10.69
CA LYS A 38 4.22 -12.79 12.06
C LYS A 38 4.97 -14.13 12.09
N ARG A 39 4.64 -15.04 11.17
CA ARG A 39 5.31 -16.36 11.09
C ARG A 39 6.81 -16.23 10.84
N MET A 40 7.22 -15.28 10.03
CA MET A 40 8.61 -15.06 9.65
C MET A 40 9.37 -14.10 10.58
N GLY A 41 8.73 -13.59 11.62
CA GLY A 41 9.33 -12.60 12.52
C GLY A 41 9.62 -11.25 11.83
N GLY A 42 8.86 -10.93 10.78
CA GLY A 42 9.02 -9.74 9.98
C GLY A 42 8.10 -8.60 10.39
N LYS A 43 7.83 -7.71 9.43
CA LYS A 43 6.96 -6.55 9.61
C LYS A 43 5.76 -6.60 8.68
N PHE A 44 4.62 -6.16 9.19
CA PHE A 44 3.39 -5.92 8.45
C PHE A 44 3.11 -4.43 8.42
N LEU A 45 3.11 -3.82 7.24
CA LEU A 45 2.92 -2.38 7.05
C LEU A 45 1.53 -2.08 6.48
N LEU A 46 1.08 -0.85 6.69
CA LEU A 46 -0.20 -0.35 6.18
C LEU A 46 0.02 0.90 5.34
N ARG A 47 -0.50 0.89 4.10
CA ARG A 47 -0.56 2.07 3.24
C ARG A 47 -1.99 2.32 2.81
N ILE A 48 -2.48 3.50 3.11
CA ILE A 48 -3.78 3.97 2.63
C ILE A 48 -3.59 4.57 1.23
N GLU A 49 -4.21 3.98 0.23
CA GLU A 49 -4.12 4.45 -1.16
C GLU A 49 -5.25 5.44 -1.47
N ASP A 50 -5.08 6.66 -0.98
CA ASP A 50 -6.05 7.75 -0.98
C ASP A 50 -5.88 8.73 -2.15
N THR A 51 -5.43 8.24 -3.30
CA THR A 51 -5.18 9.07 -4.49
C THR A 51 -6.46 9.53 -5.20
N ASP A 52 -7.56 8.78 -5.10
CA ASP A 52 -8.87 9.22 -5.55
C ASP A 52 -9.48 10.18 -4.52
N ARG A 53 -9.17 11.46 -4.66
CA ARG A 53 -9.53 12.47 -3.67
C ARG A 53 -11.04 12.68 -3.53
N ALA A 54 -11.80 12.41 -4.57
CA ALA A 54 -13.26 12.55 -4.55
C ALA A 54 -13.92 11.45 -3.71
N ARG A 55 -13.39 10.21 -3.76
CA ARG A 55 -13.96 9.05 -3.07
C ARG A 55 -13.25 8.68 -1.77
N SER A 56 -12.06 9.24 -1.51
CA SER A 56 -11.29 8.98 -0.28
C SER A 56 -11.72 9.96 0.80
N THR A 57 -12.54 9.49 1.73
CA THR A 57 -13.08 10.30 2.82
C THR A 57 -12.50 9.87 4.17
N GLU A 58 -12.43 10.79 5.13
CA GLU A 58 -11.97 10.47 6.49
C GLU A 58 -12.81 9.34 7.14
N PRO A 59 -14.15 9.32 7.06
CA PRO A 59 -14.93 8.21 7.60
C PRO A 59 -14.59 6.86 6.96
N ALA A 60 -14.27 6.81 5.67
CA ALA A 60 -13.87 5.58 5.00
C ALA A 60 -12.49 5.10 5.47
N ILE A 61 -11.54 6.01 5.69
CA ILE A 61 -10.22 5.71 6.26
C ILE A 61 -10.38 5.14 7.67
N GLU A 62 -11.13 5.82 8.53
CA GLU A 62 -11.37 5.35 9.90
C GLU A 62 -12.06 3.98 9.92
N ALA A 63 -13.01 3.73 9.03
CA ALA A 63 -13.68 2.43 8.93
C ALA A 63 -12.70 1.28 8.60
N ILE A 64 -11.70 1.54 7.75
CA ILE A 64 -10.66 0.55 7.44
C ILE A 64 -9.77 0.30 8.67
N LEU A 65 -9.31 1.35 9.32
CA LEU A 65 -8.46 1.24 10.51
C LEU A 65 -9.20 0.51 11.64
N ASP A 66 -10.45 0.86 11.89
CA ASP A 66 -11.29 0.20 12.89
C ASP A 66 -11.54 -1.26 12.54
N GLY A 67 -11.78 -1.58 11.28
CA GLY A 67 -11.93 -2.97 10.82
C GLY A 67 -10.70 -3.82 11.08
N LEU A 68 -9.51 -3.29 10.80
CA LEU A 68 -8.25 -3.97 11.10
C LEU A 68 -8.02 -4.15 12.61
N ARG A 69 -8.33 -3.13 13.41
CA ARG A 69 -8.25 -3.21 14.87
C ARG A 69 -9.24 -4.25 15.43
N TRP A 70 -10.46 -4.28 14.90
CA TRP A 70 -11.47 -5.25 15.30
C TRP A 70 -11.05 -6.70 15.01
N LEU A 71 -10.27 -6.91 13.94
CA LEU A 71 -9.69 -8.22 13.58
C LEU A 71 -8.37 -8.51 14.31
N ASP A 72 -7.90 -7.62 15.17
CA ASP A 72 -6.58 -7.71 15.82
C ASP A 72 -5.40 -7.81 14.84
N LEU A 73 -5.52 -7.22 13.67
CA LEU A 73 -4.45 -7.13 12.68
C LEU A 73 -3.67 -5.83 12.87
N ASP A 74 -2.82 -5.80 13.87
CA ASP A 74 -1.93 -4.68 14.17
C ASP A 74 -0.84 -4.53 13.11
N TRP A 75 -0.55 -3.30 12.71
CA TRP A 75 0.53 -2.99 11.77
C TRP A 75 1.70 -2.34 12.48
N ASP A 76 2.89 -2.50 11.89
CA ASP A 76 4.13 -1.94 12.41
C ASP A 76 4.32 -0.50 11.93
N GLY A 77 4.72 0.38 12.82
CA GLY A 77 4.90 1.80 12.53
C GLY A 77 3.61 2.56 12.29
N GLU A 78 3.72 3.71 11.69
CA GLU A 78 2.56 4.53 11.31
C GLU A 78 2.04 4.13 9.93
N GLU A 79 0.75 4.30 9.71
CA GLU A 79 0.17 4.15 8.39
C GLU A 79 0.69 5.22 7.42
N VAL A 80 1.01 4.81 6.21
CA VAL A 80 1.46 5.70 5.13
C VAL A 80 0.26 6.08 4.27
N TYR A 81 0.11 7.37 4.00
CA TYR A 81 -0.92 7.89 3.10
C TYR A 81 -0.28 8.21 1.75
N GLN A 82 -0.72 7.54 0.70
CA GLN A 82 -0.10 7.63 -0.63
C GLN A 82 -0.14 9.07 -1.18
N PHE A 83 -1.27 9.75 -1.04
CA PHE A 83 -1.42 11.12 -1.55
C PHE A 83 -0.44 12.10 -0.89
N SER A 84 -0.12 11.93 0.37
CA SER A 84 0.86 12.78 1.08
C SER A 84 2.28 12.68 0.47
N ARG A 85 2.53 11.66 -0.34
CA ARG A 85 3.81 11.41 -1.02
C ARG A 85 3.78 11.80 -2.51
N ALA A 86 2.74 12.50 -2.96
CA ALA A 86 2.54 12.84 -4.37
C ALA A 86 3.72 13.59 -4.99
N ALA A 87 4.32 14.54 -4.27
CA ALA A 87 5.50 15.26 -4.74
C ALA A 87 6.68 14.31 -4.99
N ARG A 88 6.96 13.39 -4.05
CA ARG A 88 8.02 12.39 -4.21
C ARG A 88 7.75 11.46 -5.39
N HIS A 89 6.49 11.05 -5.58
CA HIS A 89 6.12 10.20 -6.71
C HIS A 89 6.35 10.92 -8.06
N ALA A 90 6.02 12.21 -8.14
CA ALA A 90 6.27 13.02 -9.32
C ALA A 90 7.77 13.11 -9.63
N ASP A 91 8.61 13.38 -8.63
CA ASP A 91 10.06 13.45 -8.76
C ASP A 91 10.63 12.13 -9.31
N VAL A 92 10.21 11.01 -8.73
CA VAL A 92 10.66 9.67 -9.19
C VAL A 92 10.18 9.38 -10.61
N ALA A 93 8.95 9.75 -10.96
CA ALA A 93 8.43 9.58 -12.32
C ALA A 93 9.27 10.35 -13.33
N HIS A 94 9.64 11.60 -13.04
CA HIS A 94 10.53 12.39 -13.89
C HIS A 94 11.94 11.78 -13.99
N GLU A 95 12.48 11.26 -12.92
CA GLU A 95 13.76 10.56 -12.90
C GLU A 95 13.73 9.30 -13.79
N LEU A 96 12.64 8.51 -13.72
CA LEU A 96 12.45 7.33 -14.56
C LEU A 96 12.39 7.70 -16.05
N ILE A 97 11.71 8.80 -16.40
CA ILE A 97 11.68 9.31 -17.77
C ILE A 97 13.09 9.70 -18.22
N ALA A 98 13.85 10.44 -17.40
CA ALA A 98 15.20 10.85 -17.71
C ALA A 98 16.15 9.67 -17.91
N ARG A 99 15.93 8.56 -17.20
CA ARG A 99 16.70 7.32 -17.31
C ARG A 99 16.22 6.39 -18.45
N GLY A 100 15.16 6.72 -19.16
CA GLY A 100 14.60 5.90 -20.23
C GLY A 100 13.76 4.70 -19.76
N HIS A 101 13.34 4.66 -18.50
CA HIS A 101 12.52 3.58 -17.92
C HIS A 101 11.03 3.90 -17.89
N ALA A 102 10.64 5.10 -18.27
CA ALA A 102 9.25 5.53 -18.40
C ALA A 102 9.09 6.48 -19.57
N TYR A 103 7.89 6.65 -20.06
CA TYR A 103 7.57 7.58 -21.13
C TYR A 103 6.24 8.30 -20.86
N ARG A 104 6.05 9.45 -21.49
CA ARG A 104 4.80 10.20 -21.40
C ARG A 104 3.75 9.58 -22.28
N CYS A 105 2.57 9.33 -21.73
CA CYS A 105 1.41 8.84 -22.46
C CYS A 105 0.36 9.95 -22.56
N PHE A 106 -0.12 10.18 -23.78
CA PHE A 106 -1.09 11.25 -24.09
C PHE A 106 -2.46 10.70 -24.50
N LEU A 107 -2.72 9.42 -24.25
CA LEU A 107 -4.00 8.81 -24.49
C LEU A 107 -5.07 9.39 -23.57
N THR A 108 -6.27 9.59 -24.14
CA THR A 108 -7.44 9.98 -23.36
C THR A 108 -8.00 8.79 -22.57
N GLN A 109 -8.85 9.06 -21.59
CA GLN A 109 -9.54 7.99 -20.85
C GLN A 109 -10.37 7.09 -21.75
N ALA A 110 -11.00 7.66 -22.80
CA ALA A 110 -11.76 6.88 -23.78
C ALA A 110 -10.88 5.92 -24.60
N GLU A 111 -9.65 6.33 -24.91
CA GLU A 111 -8.68 5.51 -25.64
C GLU A 111 -8.04 4.42 -24.76
N LEU A 112 -8.03 4.61 -23.44
CA LEU A 112 -7.53 3.64 -22.49
C LEU A 112 -8.58 2.59 -22.07
N ALA A 113 -9.84 2.86 -22.32
CA ALA A 113 -10.98 2.00 -21.96
C ALA A 113 -11.07 0.74 -22.83
#